data_3a203b114e0e7ef3f70710cc1484b56a
#
_entry.id   3a203b114e0e7ef3f70710cc1484b56a
#
_cell.length_a   1.000
_cell.length_b   1.000
_cell.length_c   1.000
_cell.angle_alpha   90.00
_cell.angle_beta   90.00
_cell.angle_gamma   90.00
#
_symmetry.space_group_name_H-M   'P 1'
#
loop_
_entity.id
_entity.type
_entity.pdbx_description
1 polymer ?
#
loop_
_entity_poly.entity_id
_entity_poly.type
_entity_poly.pdbx_seq_one_letter_code
_entity_poly.pdbx_strand_id
1 'polypeptide(L)'
;PKIFVTHYKFSKEVFNGTLFETELLRDKQNNWCLLIGDIYFYKSQNCSNQVIMDRMNRIHKLLEEDYEDDSFVDICPIQVKRYFDFKEKDYIIKEFIPGLNYGTRGLYFVPIKPSYSKILYMFKEGDLVVKKEKKTTLNFLIQKTMKRDVYDLYLQGPNNIVKQGIACVPNLKSSLMLRELLDDSLEDVIVECKYNEKFKKWQPLIKTEESISKVDDV
;
A
#
# COMPACT_ATOMS: atom_id res chain seq x y z
N PRO A 1 11.84 -31.71 -2.04
CA PRO A 1 10.53 -31.12 -1.77
C PRO A 1 10.06 -31.52 -0.36
N LYS A 2 9.40 -30.59 0.33
CA LYS A 2 8.76 -30.86 1.61
C LYS A 2 7.26 -30.99 1.37
N ILE A 3 6.63 -31.99 1.98
CA ILE A 3 5.18 -32.20 1.91
C ILE A 3 4.61 -31.79 3.26
N PHE A 4 3.59 -30.96 3.24
CA PHE A 4 2.83 -30.56 4.42
C PHE A 4 1.38 -31.01 4.24
N VAL A 5 0.80 -31.57 5.28
CA VAL A 5 -0.63 -31.85 5.34
C VAL A 5 -1.31 -30.65 5.99
N THR A 6 -2.32 -30.10 5.30
CA THR A 6 -3.08 -28.95 5.79
C THR A 6 -4.56 -29.33 5.85
N HIS A 7 -5.28 -28.66 6.74
CA HIS A 7 -6.71 -28.87 6.91
C HIS A 7 -7.45 -27.62 6.44
N TYR A 8 -8.46 -27.84 5.58
CA TYR A 8 -9.39 -26.83 5.10
C TYR A 8 -10.75 -27.48 4.91
N LYS A 9 -11.80 -26.72 5.16
CA LYS A 9 -13.18 -27.22 5.11
C LYS A 9 -13.76 -27.10 3.69
N PHE A 10 -13.22 -27.92 2.78
CA PHE A 10 -13.76 -28.09 1.45
C PHE A 10 -14.80 -29.24 1.37
N SER A 11 -15.68 -29.17 0.38
CA SER A 11 -16.53 -30.31 0.02
C SER A 11 -15.69 -31.52 -0.37
N LYS A 12 -16.19 -32.74 -0.12
CA LYS A 12 -15.45 -33.99 -0.37
C LYS A 12 -15.01 -34.15 -1.83
N GLU A 13 -15.80 -33.62 -2.75
CA GLU A 13 -15.56 -33.68 -4.19
C GLU A 13 -14.32 -32.91 -4.60
N VAL A 14 -13.97 -31.83 -3.89
CA VAL A 14 -12.78 -31.03 -4.18
C VAL A 14 -11.50 -31.84 -3.95
N PHE A 15 -11.48 -32.71 -2.95
CA PHE A 15 -10.32 -33.57 -2.66
C PHE A 15 -10.12 -34.67 -3.71
N ASN A 16 -11.09 -34.88 -4.59
CA ASN A 16 -10.99 -35.85 -5.67
C ASN A 16 -10.29 -35.24 -6.90
N GLY A 17 -8.98 -35.03 -6.78
CA GLY A 17 -8.13 -34.61 -7.90
C GLY A 17 -8.28 -33.12 -8.26
N THR A 18 -8.35 -32.23 -7.29
CA THR A 18 -8.18 -30.78 -7.49
C THR A 18 -6.73 -30.40 -7.20
N LEU A 19 -6.11 -29.60 -8.09
CA LEU A 19 -4.73 -29.15 -7.99
C LEU A 19 -4.63 -27.64 -8.23
N PHE A 20 -4.21 -26.92 -7.22
CA PHE A 20 -3.94 -25.49 -7.28
C PHE A 20 -2.43 -25.20 -7.38
N GLU A 21 -2.09 -24.07 -8.02
CA GLU A 21 -0.82 -23.38 -7.81
C GLU A 21 -1.00 -22.35 -6.69
N THR A 22 -0.24 -22.49 -5.61
CA THR A 22 -0.40 -21.64 -4.43
C THR A 22 0.94 -21.11 -3.93
N GLU A 23 0.89 -19.99 -3.21
CA GLU A 23 2.00 -19.46 -2.43
C GLU A 23 1.60 -19.39 -0.96
N LEU A 24 2.40 -19.99 -0.09
CA LEU A 24 2.27 -19.81 1.35
C LEU A 24 3.18 -18.65 1.77
N LEU A 25 2.60 -17.57 2.24
CA LEU A 25 3.30 -16.33 2.57
C LEU A 25 2.92 -15.82 3.96
N ARG A 26 3.68 -14.83 4.45
CA ARG A 26 3.34 -14.09 5.66
C ARG A 26 2.94 -12.67 5.30
N ASP A 27 1.90 -12.20 5.97
CA ASP A 27 1.47 -10.81 5.89
C ASP A 27 2.40 -9.87 6.70
N LYS A 28 2.13 -8.57 6.65
CA LYS A 28 2.89 -7.55 7.40
C LYS A 28 2.77 -7.69 8.92
N GLN A 29 1.75 -8.38 9.40
CA GLN A 29 1.52 -8.72 10.81
C GLN A 29 2.13 -10.07 11.21
N ASN A 30 2.86 -10.72 10.27
CA ASN A 30 3.50 -12.03 10.44
C ASN A 30 2.54 -13.23 10.53
N ASN A 31 1.26 -13.08 10.12
CA ASN A 31 0.30 -14.16 10.01
C ASN A 31 0.49 -14.91 8.69
N TRP A 32 0.25 -16.22 8.71
CA TRP A 32 0.24 -17.03 7.50
C TRP A 32 -0.99 -16.74 6.63
N CYS A 33 -0.82 -16.80 5.33
CA CYS A 33 -1.86 -16.70 4.31
C CYS A 33 -1.53 -17.62 3.14
N LEU A 34 -2.52 -18.36 2.66
CA LEU A 34 -2.41 -19.18 1.45
C LEU A 34 -2.99 -18.39 0.25
N LEU A 35 -2.14 -18.06 -0.71
CA LEU A 35 -2.51 -17.28 -1.88
C LEU A 35 -2.65 -18.20 -3.10
N ILE A 36 -3.87 -18.46 -3.57
CA ILE A 36 -4.12 -19.27 -4.77
C ILE A 36 -3.87 -18.43 -6.02
N GLY A 37 -2.97 -18.90 -6.87
CA GLY A 37 -2.61 -18.22 -8.12
C GLY A 37 -3.22 -18.83 -9.36
N ASP A 38 -3.45 -20.15 -9.38
CA ASP A 38 -3.95 -20.85 -10.54
C ASP A 38 -4.60 -22.18 -10.15
N ILE A 39 -5.34 -22.82 -11.08
CA ILE A 39 -5.87 -24.17 -10.93
C ILE A 39 -5.55 -24.98 -12.18
N TYR A 40 -4.94 -26.14 -12.00
CA TYR A 40 -4.58 -27.04 -13.10
C TYR A 40 -5.56 -28.19 -13.26
N PHE A 41 -6.11 -28.70 -12.16
CA PHE A 41 -7.13 -29.72 -12.14
C PHE A 41 -8.27 -29.34 -11.21
N TYR A 42 -9.49 -29.59 -11.60
CA TYR A 42 -10.69 -29.42 -10.82
C TYR A 42 -11.52 -30.70 -10.83
N LYS A 43 -11.67 -31.33 -9.65
CA LYS A 43 -12.43 -32.60 -9.51
C LYS A 43 -12.02 -33.60 -10.58
N SER A 44 -10.73 -33.86 -10.76
CA SER A 44 -10.07 -34.72 -11.77
C SER A 44 -10.15 -34.24 -13.24
N GLN A 45 -10.77 -33.10 -13.52
CA GLN A 45 -10.80 -32.52 -14.85
C GLN A 45 -9.59 -31.60 -15.09
N ASN A 46 -8.88 -31.77 -16.20
CA ASN A 46 -7.75 -30.96 -16.58
C ASN A 46 -8.21 -29.57 -17.05
N CYS A 47 -7.77 -28.51 -16.37
CA CYS A 47 -8.07 -27.12 -16.68
C CYS A 47 -6.89 -26.38 -17.33
N SER A 48 -5.71 -26.99 -17.43
CA SER A 48 -4.47 -26.33 -17.87
C SER A 48 -4.55 -25.72 -19.27
N ASN A 49 -5.41 -26.25 -20.13
CA ASN A 49 -5.63 -25.76 -21.50
C ASN A 49 -6.67 -24.63 -21.62
N GLN A 50 -7.31 -24.26 -20.50
CA GLN A 50 -8.26 -23.14 -20.48
C GLN A 50 -7.50 -21.80 -20.35
N VAL A 51 -8.13 -20.70 -20.79
CA VAL A 51 -7.59 -19.37 -20.59
C VAL A 51 -7.55 -19.03 -19.10
N ILE A 52 -6.60 -18.19 -18.69
CA ILE A 52 -6.37 -17.89 -17.26
C ILE A 52 -7.62 -17.34 -16.58
N MET A 53 -8.41 -16.50 -17.26
CA MET A 53 -9.62 -15.91 -16.66
C MET A 53 -10.68 -16.96 -16.33
N ASP A 54 -10.85 -17.98 -17.18
CA ASP A 54 -11.80 -19.09 -16.91
C ASP A 54 -11.34 -19.91 -15.71
N ARG A 55 -10.02 -20.11 -15.58
CA ARG A 55 -9.44 -20.80 -14.42
C ARG A 55 -9.63 -20.00 -13.14
N MET A 56 -9.44 -18.68 -13.19
CA MET A 56 -9.68 -17.80 -12.03
C MET A 56 -11.17 -17.78 -11.63
N ASN A 57 -12.09 -17.67 -12.60
CA ASN A 57 -13.51 -17.73 -12.33
C ASN A 57 -13.90 -19.07 -11.68
N ARG A 58 -13.26 -20.17 -12.11
CA ARG A 58 -13.47 -21.49 -11.50
C ARG A 58 -12.99 -21.54 -10.05
N ILE A 59 -11.84 -20.90 -9.72
CA ILE A 59 -11.36 -20.81 -8.34
C ILE A 59 -12.36 -20.04 -7.48
N HIS A 60 -12.84 -18.87 -7.95
CA HIS A 60 -13.83 -18.09 -7.21
C HIS A 60 -15.11 -18.89 -6.97
N LYS A 61 -15.64 -19.52 -8.01
CA LYS A 61 -16.83 -20.36 -7.90
C LYS A 61 -16.64 -21.54 -6.93
N LEU A 62 -15.48 -22.20 -6.96
CA LEU A 62 -15.14 -23.27 -6.04
C LEU A 62 -15.10 -22.76 -4.58
N LEU A 63 -14.51 -21.58 -4.34
CA LEU A 63 -14.45 -21.00 -2.99
C LEU A 63 -15.84 -20.56 -2.49
N GLU A 64 -16.74 -20.15 -3.37
CA GLU A 64 -18.12 -19.79 -3.03
C GLU A 64 -19.00 -21.02 -2.75
N GLU A 65 -18.86 -22.10 -3.54
CA GLU A 65 -19.76 -23.25 -3.50
C GLU A 65 -19.25 -24.42 -2.65
N ASP A 66 -17.94 -24.64 -2.64
CA ASP A 66 -17.31 -25.84 -2.13
C ASP A 66 -16.40 -25.58 -0.90
N TYR A 67 -16.22 -24.33 -0.44
CA TYR A 67 -15.39 -23.97 0.70
C TYR A 67 -16.21 -23.24 1.77
N GLU A 68 -16.02 -23.63 3.02
CA GLU A 68 -16.59 -22.97 4.18
C GLU A 68 -15.42 -22.46 5.05
N ASP A 69 -15.31 -21.13 5.20
CA ASP A 69 -14.30 -20.50 6.03
C ASP A 69 -14.52 -20.87 7.51
N ASP A 70 -13.55 -21.54 8.09
CA ASP A 70 -13.63 -22.01 9.47
C ASP A 70 -12.27 -21.77 10.17
N SER A 71 -12.19 -20.67 10.91
CA SER A 71 -10.98 -20.27 11.62
C SER A 71 -10.46 -21.28 12.67
N PHE A 72 -11.26 -22.29 13.04
CA PHE A 72 -10.83 -23.37 13.94
C PHE A 72 -10.22 -24.56 13.21
N VAL A 73 -10.56 -24.75 11.93
CA VAL A 73 -10.10 -25.87 11.11
C VAL A 73 -9.00 -25.41 10.16
N ASP A 74 -9.14 -24.24 9.57
CA ASP A 74 -8.24 -23.72 8.54
C ASP A 74 -6.91 -23.29 9.13
N ILE A 75 -5.83 -23.77 8.54
CA ILE A 75 -4.46 -23.46 9.02
C ILE A 75 -4.12 -21.98 8.87
N CYS A 76 -4.67 -21.31 7.85
CA CYS A 76 -4.57 -19.87 7.58
C CYS A 76 -5.60 -19.45 6.56
N PRO A 77 -5.93 -18.13 6.47
CA PRO A 77 -6.86 -17.63 5.47
C PRO A 77 -6.43 -17.92 4.03
N ILE A 78 -7.40 -18.21 3.18
CA ILE A 78 -7.20 -18.36 1.73
C ILE A 78 -7.45 -17.01 1.07
N GLN A 79 -6.55 -16.60 0.18
CA GLN A 79 -6.71 -15.46 -0.72
C GLN A 79 -6.49 -15.90 -2.16
N VAL A 80 -7.03 -15.15 -3.11
CA VAL A 80 -6.87 -15.42 -4.54
C VAL A 80 -6.07 -14.29 -5.18
N LYS A 81 -5.07 -14.63 -6.00
CA LYS A 81 -4.32 -13.64 -6.76
C LYS A 81 -5.24 -12.86 -7.69
N ARG A 82 -5.04 -11.55 -7.77
CA ARG A 82 -5.69 -10.71 -8.75
C ARG A 82 -4.82 -10.61 -10.00
N TYR A 83 -5.47 -10.77 -11.15
CA TYR A 83 -4.85 -10.55 -12.45
C TYR A 83 -5.38 -9.27 -13.06
N PHE A 84 -4.51 -8.56 -13.76
CA PHE A 84 -4.77 -7.26 -14.37
C PHE A 84 -4.36 -7.31 -15.84
N ASP A 85 -4.94 -6.45 -16.67
CA ASP A 85 -4.46 -6.26 -18.04
C ASP A 85 -3.05 -5.63 -18.00
N PHE A 86 -2.22 -5.95 -18.97
CA PHE A 86 -0.88 -5.38 -19.08
C PHE A 86 -0.88 -3.84 -19.13
N LYS A 87 -1.94 -3.23 -19.64
CA LYS A 87 -2.10 -1.77 -19.68
C LYS A 87 -2.19 -1.15 -18.28
N GLU A 88 -2.57 -1.92 -17.28
CA GLU A 88 -2.73 -1.49 -15.89
C GLU A 88 -1.42 -1.61 -15.08
N LYS A 89 -0.29 -1.92 -15.73
CA LYS A 89 0.99 -2.14 -15.02
C LYS A 89 1.39 -0.98 -14.11
N ASP A 90 1.12 0.27 -14.53
CA ASP A 90 1.48 1.45 -13.76
C ASP A 90 0.63 1.57 -12.49
N TYR A 91 -0.68 1.26 -12.58
CA TYR A 91 -1.56 1.14 -11.41
C TYR A 91 -1.09 0.03 -10.47
N ILE A 92 -0.72 -1.15 -11.01
CA ILE A 92 -0.22 -2.26 -10.20
C ILE A 92 0.99 -1.83 -9.37
N ILE A 93 1.97 -1.18 -10.00
CA ILE A 93 3.23 -0.81 -9.35
C ILE A 93 3.04 0.35 -8.37
N LYS A 94 2.25 1.37 -8.74
CA LYS A 94 2.15 2.62 -7.97
C LYS A 94 1.12 2.56 -6.85
N GLU A 95 0.05 1.79 -7.03
CA GLU A 95 -1.11 1.80 -6.12
C GLU A 95 -1.40 0.43 -5.53
N PHE A 96 -1.56 -0.60 -6.37
CA PHE A 96 -2.00 -1.91 -5.92
C PHE A 96 -0.95 -2.61 -5.03
N ILE A 97 0.31 -2.71 -5.47
CA ILE A 97 1.38 -3.38 -4.70
C ILE A 97 1.64 -2.69 -3.37
N PRO A 98 1.74 -1.35 -3.28
CA PRO A 98 1.89 -0.67 -1.99
C PRO A 98 0.75 -0.93 -1.01
N GLY A 99 -0.48 -1.12 -1.53
CA GLY A 99 -1.68 -1.42 -0.74
C GLY A 99 -1.78 -2.87 -0.23
N LEU A 100 -0.94 -3.79 -0.72
CA LEU A 100 -0.95 -5.18 -0.27
C LEU A 100 -0.49 -5.31 1.18
N ASN A 101 -1.11 -6.24 1.91
CA ASN A 101 -0.74 -6.58 3.28
C ASN A 101 0.46 -7.52 3.38
N TYR A 102 1.09 -7.90 2.26
CA TYR A 102 2.27 -8.77 2.19
C TYR A 102 3.32 -8.22 1.22
N GLY A 103 4.57 -8.71 1.35
CA GLY A 103 5.68 -8.30 0.49
C GLY A 103 5.60 -8.93 -0.90
N THR A 104 5.93 -8.16 -1.92
CA THR A 104 5.96 -8.59 -3.32
C THR A 104 7.39 -8.53 -3.86
N ARG A 105 7.83 -9.60 -4.54
CA ARG A 105 9.21 -9.71 -5.08
C ARG A 105 9.29 -9.45 -6.58
N GLY A 106 8.15 -9.37 -7.27
CA GLY A 106 8.14 -9.23 -8.71
C GLY A 106 6.74 -9.26 -9.32
N LEU A 107 6.67 -9.22 -10.63
CA LEU A 107 5.48 -9.36 -11.43
C LEU A 107 5.48 -10.70 -12.17
N TYR A 108 4.35 -11.37 -12.13
CA TYR A 108 4.16 -12.64 -12.80
C TYR A 108 3.22 -12.44 -14.00
N PHE A 109 3.81 -12.52 -15.21
CA PHE A 109 3.08 -12.37 -16.45
C PHE A 109 2.57 -13.72 -16.92
N VAL A 110 1.26 -13.85 -16.98
CA VAL A 110 0.60 -15.08 -17.41
C VAL A 110 -0.03 -14.83 -18.79
N PRO A 111 0.37 -15.59 -19.81
CA PRO A 111 -0.21 -15.44 -21.14
C PRO A 111 -1.70 -15.83 -21.14
N ILE A 112 -2.51 -15.09 -21.90
CA ILE A 112 -3.93 -15.44 -22.11
C ILE A 112 -4.03 -16.81 -22.80
N LYS A 113 -3.18 -17.04 -23.80
CA LYS A 113 -3.12 -18.33 -24.50
C LYS A 113 -2.26 -19.32 -23.72
N PRO A 114 -2.78 -20.49 -23.34
CA PRO A 114 -2.07 -21.43 -22.46
C PRO A 114 -0.81 -22.06 -23.10
N SER A 115 -0.62 -21.94 -24.40
CA SER A 115 0.54 -22.45 -25.13
C SER A 115 1.85 -21.67 -24.92
N TYR A 116 1.80 -20.49 -24.31
CA TYR A 116 2.99 -19.67 -24.06
C TYR A 116 3.47 -19.83 -22.60
N SER A 117 4.78 -19.65 -22.41
CA SER A 117 5.40 -19.73 -21.09
C SER A 117 5.05 -18.50 -20.24
N LYS A 118 4.84 -18.73 -18.95
CA LYS A 118 4.71 -17.68 -17.94
C LYS A 118 6.07 -17.01 -17.72
N ILE A 119 6.10 -15.71 -17.47
CA ILE A 119 7.33 -14.93 -17.25
C ILE A 119 7.29 -14.32 -15.85
N LEU A 120 8.35 -14.52 -15.09
CA LEU A 120 8.55 -13.87 -13.80
C LEU A 120 9.56 -12.74 -13.95
N TYR A 121 9.14 -11.52 -13.69
CA TYR A 121 10.01 -10.36 -13.56
C TYR A 121 10.27 -10.07 -12.09
N MET A 122 11.51 -10.26 -11.65
CA MET A 122 11.92 -9.96 -10.27
C MET A 122 12.27 -8.48 -10.14
N PHE A 123 11.72 -7.82 -9.14
CA PHE A 123 12.07 -6.44 -8.84
C PHE A 123 13.55 -6.32 -8.46
N LYS A 124 14.19 -5.30 -9.00
CA LYS A 124 15.53 -4.86 -8.59
C LYS A 124 15.40 -3.82 -7.48
N GLU A 125 16.49 -3.57 -6.79
CA GLU A 125 16.57 -2.48 -5.82
C GLU A 125 16.21 -1.16 -6.52
N GLY A 126 15.17 -0.46 -6.02
CA GLY A 126 14.63 0.76 -6.61
C GLY A 126 13.42 0.60 -7.53
N ASP A 127 13.09 -0.60 -8.03
CA ASP A 127 11.90 -0.79 -8.89
C ASP A 127 10.57 -0.49 -8.18
N LEU A 128 10.52 -0.74 -6.86
CA LEU A 128 9.39 -0.44 -5.98
C LEU A 128 9.57 0.85 -5.17
N VAL A 129 10.53 1.66 -5.51
CA VAL A 129 10.53 3.04 -5.05
C VAL A 129 9.31 3.70 -5.70
N VAL A 130 8.14 3.46 -5.10
CA VAL A 130 7.08 4.45 -5.12
C VAL A 130 7.81 5.73 -4.69
N LYS A 131 8.10 6.61 -5.64
CA LYS A 131 8.32 8.00 -5.28
C LYS A 131 7.06 8.33 -4.52
N LYS A 132 7.14 8.35 -3.17
CA LYS A 132 6.10 9.01 -2.37
C LYS A 132 5.94 10.31 -3.12
N GLU A 133 4.82 10.53 -3.78
CA GLU A 133 4.54 11.84 -4.33
C GLU A 133 4.76 12.73 -3.14
N LYS A 134 5.80 13.56 -3.20
CA LYS A 134 6.08 14.48 -2.10
C LYS A 134 4.77 15.20 -1.93
N LYS A 135 4.11 14.97 -0.81
CA LYS A 135 2.87 15.67 -0.51
C LYS A 135 3.17 17.13 -0.81
N THR A 136 2.48 17.71 -1.76
CA THR A 136 2.72 19.11 -2.16
C THR A 136 2.47 20.04 -1.00
N THR A 137 1.77 19.56 0.02
CA THR A 137 1.48 20.25 1.28
C THR A 137 1.71 19.31 2.46
N LEU A 138 2.18 19.86 3.59
CA LEU A 138 2.33 19.19 4.88
C LEU A 138 1.81 20.10 5.99
N ASN A 139 1.35 19.49 7.08
CA ASN A 139 0.86 20.18 8.26
C ASN A 139 1.98 20.31 9.30
N PHE A 140 2.36 21.53 9.62
CA PHE A 140 3.39 21.85 10.59
C PHE A 140 2.81 22.51 11.83
N LEU A 141 3.32 22.16 12.99
CA LEU A 141 3.21 23.02 14.16
C LEU A 141 4.10 24.23 13.93
N ILE A 142 3.56 25.46 14.05
CA ILE A 142 4.28 26.71 13.85
C ILE A 142 4.45 27.43 15.18
N GLN A 143 5.65 27.94 15.44
CA GLN A 143 5.95 28.71 16.64
C GLN A 143 6.62 30.03 16.30
N LYS A 144 6.21 31.10 17.00
CA LYS A 144 6.80 32.43 16.88
C LYS A 144 8.18 32.47 17.53
N THR A 145 9.12 33.11 16.88
CA THR A 145 10.45 33.36 17.46
C THR A 145 10.56 34.80 17.98
N MET A 146 11.68 35.13 18.66
CA MET A 146 11.98 36.49 19.10
C MET A 146 12.19 37.47 17.93
N LYS A 147 12.43 36.98 16.73
CA LYS A 147 12.66 37.79 15.54
C LYS A 147 11.36 38.01 14.79
N ARG A 148 11.14 39.23 14.33
CA ARG A 148 9.96 39.58 13.52
C ARG A 148 9.92 38.77 12.23
N ASP A 149 8.73 38.21 11.87
CA ASP A 149 8.47 37.41 10.67
C ASP A 149 9.37 36.18 10.54
N VAL A 150 9.87 35.65 11.66
CA VAL A 150 10.61 34.38 11.73
C VAL A 150 9.82 33.42 12.58
N TYR A 151 9.43 32.31 11.99
CA TYR A 151 8.62 31.28 12.62
C TYR A 151 9.28 29.91 12.44
N ASP A 152 9.35 29.15 13.51
CA ASP A 152 9.87 27.79 13.50
C ASP A 152 8.78 26.81 13.11
N LEU A 153 9.12 25.82 12.30
CA LEU A 153 8.22 24.74 11.86
C LEU A 153 8.67 23.40 12.44
N TYR A 154 7.71 22.66 12.95
CA TYR A 154 7.94 21.36 13.60
C TYR A 154 7.07 20.28 13.00
N LEU A 155 7.59 19.05 12.94
CA LEU A 155 6.90 17.84 12.51
C LEU A 155 6.84 16.82 13.64
N GLN A 156 5.94 15.85 13.51
CA GLN A 156 5.82 14.73 14.43
C GLN A 156 6.94 13.72 14.16
N GLY A 157 7.87 13.59 15.09
CA GLY A 157 8.85 12.50 15.13
C GLY A 157 8.29 11.25 15.82
N PRO A 158 9.10 10.17 15.90
CA PRO A 158 8.66 8.90 16.49
C PRO A 158 8.21 9.01 17.95
N ASN A 159 8.90 9.84 18.75
CA ASN A 159 8.63 9.99 20.19
C ASN A 159 8.43 11.46 20.63
N ASN A 160 8.73 12.43 19.76
CA ASN A 160 8.70 13.85 20.09
C ASN A 160 8.44 14.70 18.84
N ILE A 161 8.18 15.98 19.07
CA ILE A 161 8.08 16.98 18.01
C ILE A 161 9.49 17.44 17.63
N VAL A 162 9.80 17.45 16.33
CA VAL A 162 11.14 17.74 15.79
C VAL A 162 11.09 19.01 14.95
N LYS A 163 12.00 19.94 15.22
CA LYS A 163 12.16 21.15 14.42
C LYS A 163 12.65 20.81 13.02
N GLN A 164 11.87 21.18 12.00
CA GLN A 164 12.21 20.97 10.59
C GLN A 164 12.93 22.17 9.95
N GLY A 165 12.66 23.36 10.43
CA GLY A 165 13.29 24.56 9.89
C GLY A 165 12.51 25.82 10.19
N ILE A 166 12.68 26.81 9.30
CA ILE A 166 12.04 28.13 9.40
C ILE A 166 11.06 28.29 8.26
N ALA A 167 9.85 28.81 8.55
CA ALA A 167 8.82 29.11 7.58
C ALA A 167 9.29 30.11 6.51
N CYS A 168 8.86 29.89 5.28
CA CYS A 168 9.01 30.86 4.21
C CYS A 168 7.88 31.91 4.29
N VAL A 169 8.23 33.17 4.52
CA VAL A 169 7.30 34.31 4.52
C VAL A 169 7.64 35.20 3.32
N PRO A 170 7.14 34.88 2.09
CA PRO A 170 7.63 35.49 0.87
C PRO A 170 7.08 36.89 0.61
N ASN A 171 6.00 37.30 1.27
CA ASN A 171 5.31 38.57 1.02
C ASN A 171 4.54 39.07 2.24
N LEU A 172 4.06 40.33 2.15
CA LEU A 172 3.32 40.99 3.21
C LEU A 172 2.03 40.25 3.60
N LYS A 173 1.32 39.66 2.62
CA LYS A 173 0.08 38.91 2.88
C LYS A 173 0.35 37.74 3.81
N SER A 174 1.40 36.94 3.54
CA SER A 174 1.82 35.83 4.41
C SER A 174 2.26 36.30 5.80
N SER A 175 2.95 37.44 5.88
CA SER A 175 3.36 38.05 7.15
C SER A 175 2.16 38.45 8.00
N LEU A 176 1.16 39.15 7.40
CA LEU A 176 -0.05 39.57 8.10
C LEU A 176 -0.88 38.38 8.59
N MET A 177 -1.11 37.40 7.71
CA MET A 177 -1.80 36.17 8.07
C MET A 177 -1.18 35.45 9.27
N LEU A 178 0.14 35.27 9.27
CA LEU A 178 0.83 34.59 10.37
C LEU A 178 0.82 35.39 11.68
N ARG A 179 0.87 36.70 11.61
CA ARG A 179 0.72 37.55 12.80
C ARG A 179 -0.68 37.43 13.40
N GLU A 180 -1.71 37.57 12.58
CA GLU A 180 -3.11 37.43 13.00
C GLU A 180 -3.35 36.05 13.63
N LEU A 181 -2.85 34.96 13.02
CA LEU A 181 -2.99 33.60 13.53
C LEU A 181 -2.26 33.35 14.86
N LEU A 182 -1.12 34.03 15.12
CA LEU A 182 -0.26 33.75 16.26
C LEU A 182 -0.31 34.82 17.36
N ASP A 183 -0.85 35.99 17.09
CA ASP A 183 -1.02 37.04 18.13
C ASP A 183 -2.26 36.77 19.00
N ASP A 184 -3.29 36.11 18.46
CA ASP A 184 -4.55 35.79 19.17
C ASP A 184 -4.53 34.41 19.85
N SER A 185 -3.53 33.56 19.60
CA SER A 185 -3.52 32.20 20.13
C SER A 185 -2.49 32.01 21.23
N LEU A 186 -2.95 31.58 22.42
CA LEU A 186 -2.12 31.03 23.49
C LEU A 186 -1.83 29.53 23.27
N GLU A 187 -2.39 28.94 22.23
CA GLU A 187 -2.31 27.51 21.91
C GLU A 187 -1.37 27.24 20.72
N ASP A 188 -0.90 26.01 20.64
CA ASP A 188 -0.14 25.50 19.50
C ASP A 188 -0.97 25.59 18.21
N VAL A 189 -0.47 26.27 17.19
CA VAL A 189 -1.15 26.46 15.90
C VAL A 189 -0.57 25.52 14.87
N ILE A 190 -1.44 24.76 14.21
CA ILE A 190 -1.06 23.90 13.09
C ILE A 190 -1.43 24.62 11.78
N VAL A 191 -0.48 24.65 10.84
CA VAL A 191 -0.63 25.28 9.54
C VAL A 191 -0.30 24.33 8.41
N GLU A 192 -1.13 24.30 7.39
CA GLU A 192 -0.81 23.65 6.14
C GLU A 192 0.22 24.49 5.39
N CYS A 193 1.33 23.86 5.01
CA CYS A 193 2.42 24.49 4.28
C CYS A 193 2.65 23.82 2.94
N LYS A 194 2.95 24.63 1.92
CA LYS A 194 3.42 24.17 0.61
C LYS A 194 4.91 24.40 0.47
N TYR A 195 5.63 23.44 -0.13
CA TYR A 195 7.03 23.62 -0.41
C TYR A 195 7.25 24.66 -1.50
N ASN A 196 8.06 25.67 -1.20
CA ASN A 196 8.41 26.76 -2.12
C ASN A 196 9.79 26.48 -2.73
N GLU A 197 9.81 26.00 -3.97
CA GLU A 197 11.02 25.61 -4.69
C GLU A 197 12.04 26.76 -4.84
N LYS A 198 11.55 28.00 -5.01
CA LYS A 198 12.41 29.19 -5.16
C LYS A 198 13.24 29.48 -3.91
N PHE A 199 12.62 29.36 -2.74
CA PHE A 199 13.25 29.63 -1.45
C PHE A 199 13.74 28.37 -0.75
N LYS A 200 13.43 27.18 -1.28
CA LYS A 200 13.73 25.85 -0.70
C LYS A 200 13.26 25.74 0.75
N LYS A 201 12.07 26.25 1.05
CA LYS A 201 11.45 26.28 2.37
C LYS A 201 9.96 26.02 2.29
N TRP A 202 9.37 25.62 3.40
CA TRP A 202 7.94 25.46 3.54
C TRP A 202 7.25 26.82 3.78
N GLN A 203 6.26 27.13 2.96
CA GLN A 203 5.47 28.35 3.03
C GLN A 203 4.11 28.04 3.63
N PRO A 204 3.76 28.62 4.78
CA PRO A 204 2.42 28.50 5.38
C PRO A 204 1.34 29.08 4.46
N LEU A 205 0.23 28.34 4.32
CA LEU A 205 -0.91 28.70 3.49
C LEU A 205 -2.13 29.08 4.33
N ILE A 206 -2.50 28.18 5.26
CA ILE A 206 -3.75 28.30 6.03
C ILE A 206 -3.60 27.55 7.37
N LYS A 207 -4.36 27.99 8.39
CA LYS A 207 -4.55 27.22 9.63
C LYS A 207 -5.37 25.96 9.35
N THR A 208 -5.01 24.85 9.97
CA THR A 208 -5.73 23.58 9.87
C THR A 208 -5.98 22.98 11.26
N GLU A 209 -7.02 22.17 11.37
CA GLU A 209 -7.33 21.38 12.57
C GLU A 209 -6.84 19.95 12.44
N GLU A 210 -6.21 19.61 11.30
CA GLU A 210 -5.62 18.30 11.09
C GLU A 210 -4.36 18.10 11.95
N SER A 211 -4.00 16.83 12.17
CA SER A 211 -2.79 16.49 12.92
C SER A 211 -1.51 16.90 12.19
N ILE A 212 -0.44 17.14 12.97
CA ILE A 212 0.90 17.42 12.46
C ILE A 212 1.38 16.25 11.58
N SER A 213 1.93 16.56 10.40
CA SER A 213 2.54 15.57 9.52
C SER A 213 3.79 14.93 10.14
N LYS A 214 4.11 13.70 9.73
CA LYS A 214 5.28 12.98 10.25
C LYS A 214 6.56 13.40 9.52
N VAL A 215 7.71 13.28 10.20
CA VAL A 215 9.04 13.54 9.62
C VAL A 215 9.28 12.70 8.35
N ASP A 216 8.74 11.48 8.30
CA ASP A 216 8.86 10.58 7.13
C ASP A 216 8.02 11.02 5.91
N ASP A 217 7.18 12.04 6.04
CA ASP A 217 6.34 12.58 4.95
C ASP A 217 7.06 13.67 4.12
N VAL A 218 8.28 14.12 4.53
CA VAL A 218 9.06 15.20 3.87
C VAL A 218 9.81 14.77 2.60
#